data_699b28364c6650974030483d1484aca5
#
_entry.id   699b28364c6650974030483d1484aca5
#
_cell.length_a   1.000
_cell.length_b   1.000
_cell.length_c   1.000
_cell.angle_alpha   90.00
_cell.angle_beta   90.00
_cell.angle_gamma   90.00
#
_symmetry.space_group_name_H-M   'P 1'
#
loop_
_entity.id
_entity.type
_entity.pdbx_description
1 polymer ?
#
loop_
_entity_poly.entity_id
_entity_poly.type
_entity_poly.pdbx_seq_one_letter_code
_entity_poly.pdbx_strand_id
1 'polypeptide(L)'
;MVQKMTGKQAVLEMLKAEGVRHIFGNPGTSEGPIMDMLGDYPELEYHLTLQESVAVGMGESYARSIETAACVMLHVDSGLANGICLMLDALNTGTPMVVMSANYDARKVNETMTDLAELVRPVTKWSVELDLADS
;
A
#
# COMPACT_ATOMS: atom_id res chain seq x y z
N MET A 1 -27.69 5.20 -9.54
CA MET A 1 -26.73 5.68 -10.58
C MET A 1 -25.36 5.20 -10.13
N VAL A 2 -24.64 4.49 -10.99
CA VAL A 2 -23.25 4.09 -10.70
C VAL A 2 -22.39 5.34 -10.84
N GLN A 3 -21.79 5.78 -9.73
CA GLN A 3 -20.87 6.92 -9.77
C GLN A 3 -19.56 6.46 -10.40
N LYS A 4 -19.19 7.07 -11.49
CA LYS A 4 -17.86 6.82 -12.10
C LYS A 4 -16.81 7.55 -11.25
N MET A 5 -15.79 6.82 -10.81
CA MET A 5 -14.66 7.38 -10.08
C MET A 5 -13.35 6.90 -10.68
N THR A 6 -12.27 7.60 -10.42
CA THR A 6 -10.92 7.17 -10.84
C THR A 6 -10.40 6.08 -9.89
N GLY A 7 -9.45 5.26 -10.36
CA GLY A 7 -8.84 4.23 -9.51
C GLY A 7 -8.26 4.79 -8.20
N LYS A 8 -7.60 5.96 -8.24
CA LYS A 8 -7.08 6.62 -7.04
C LYS A 8 -8.19 7.02 -6.05
N GLN A 9 -9.35 7.49 -6.55
CA GLN A 9 -10.51 7.77 -5.71
C GLN A 9 -11.07 6.48 -5.10
N ALA A 10 -11.20 5.43 -5.90
CA ALA A 10 -11.71 4.15 -5.43
C ALA A 10 -10.84 3.59 -4.28
N VAL A 11 -9.53 3.67 -4.39
CA VAL A 11 -8.60 3.25 -3.32
C VAL A 11 -8.85 4.03 -2.04
N LEU A 12 -8.88 5.36 -2.10
CA LEU A 12 -9.06 6.21 -0.91
C LEU A 12 -10.45 6.04 -0.28
N GLU A 13 -11.51 5.93 -1.09
CA GLU A 13 -12.86 5.65 -0.60
C GLU A 13 -12.96 4.26 0.06
N MET A 14 -12.29 3.25 -0.48
CA MET A 14 -12.24 1.91 0.14
C MET A 14 -11.50 1.94 1.47
N LEU A 15 -10.32 2.56 1.55
CA LEU A 15 -9.58 2.70 2.80
C LEU A 15 -10.42 3.39 3.87
N LYS A 16 -11.09 4.47 3.50
CA LYS A 16 -11.99 5.20 4.39
C LYS A 16 -13.18 4.35 4.84
N ALA A 17 -13.82 3.61 3.91
CA ALA A 17 -14.97 2.76 4.21
C ALA A 17 -14.59 1.60 5.16
N GLU A 18 -13.37 1.07 5.04
CA GLU A 18 -12.80 0.05 5.92
C GLU A 18 -12.27 0.61 7.25
N GLY A 19 -12.45 1.90 7.50
CA GLY A 19 -12.07 2.54 8.77
C GLY A 19 -10.59 2.86 8.91
N VAL A 20 -9.80 2.76 7.85
CA VAL A 20 -8.40 3.22 7.85
C VAL A 20 -8.37 4.72 8.11
N ARG A 21 -7.48 5.15 9.01
CA ARG A 21 -7.24 6.55 9.36
C ARG A 21 -5.81 6.98 9.09
N HIS A 22 -4.88 6.05 9.15
CA HIS A 22 -3.45 6.31 9.05
C HIS A 22 -2.83 5.47 7.94
N ILE A 23 -2.04 6.13 7.11
CA ILE A 23 -1.25 5.51 6.04
C ILE A 23 0.22 5.77 6.35
N PHE A 24 1.03 4.74 6.38
CA PHE A 24 2.47 4.84 6.66
C PHE A 24 3.24 4.55 5.38
N GLY A 25 4.26 5.36 5.06
CA GLY A 25 4.96 5.07 3.82
C GLY A 25 6.15 5.97 3.50
N ASN A 26 6.88 5.53 2.47
CA ASN A 26 7.93 6.26 1.81
C ASN A 26 7.56 6.35 0.31
N PRO A 27 6.81 7.39 -0.11
CA PRO A 27 6.25 7.45 -1.45
C PRO A 27 7.28 7.90 -2.48
N GLY A 28 7.11 7.43 -3.70
CA GLY A 28 7.83 7.93 -4.86
C GLY A 28 6.88 8.44 -5.95
N THR A 29 7.35 8.45 -7.18
CA THR A 29 6.59 9.00 -8.31
C THR A 29 5.34 8.19 -8.68
N SER A 30 5.35 6.88 -8.44
CA SER A 30 4.21 6.00 -8.72
C SER A 30 3.02 6.27 -7.81
N GLU A 31 3.28 6.65 -6.56
CA GLU A 31 2.27 6.96 -5.56
C GLU A 31 1.77 8.41 -5.65
N GLY A 32 2.46 9.26 -6.43
CA GLY A 32 2.14 10.67 -6.61
C GLY A 32 0.67 10.98 -6.84
N PRO A 33 -0.05 10.27 -7.72
CA PRO A 33 -1.47 10.50 -7.95
C PRO A 33 -2.36 10.28 -6.72
N ILE A 34 -2.03 9.33 -5.85
CA ILE A 34 -2.75 9.10 -4.58
C ILE A 34 -2.36 10.18 -3.58
N MET A 35 -1.07 10.50 -3.46
CA MET A 35 -0.57 11.54 -2.56
C MET A 35 -1.20 12.91 -2.85
N ASP A 36 -1.31 13.29 -4.12
CA ASP A 36 -1.96 14.52 -4.56
C ASP A 36 -3.43 14.60 -4.12
N MET A 37 -4.13 13.47 -4.16
CA MET A 37 -5.55 13.40 -3.80
C MET A 37 -5.81 13.36 -2.30
N LEU A 38 -4.82 13.02 -1.47
CA LEU A 38 -4.99 12.98 -0.01
C LEU A 38 -5.42 14.33 0.60
N GLY A 39 -5.12 15.44 -0.08
CA GLY A 39 -5.62 16.76 0.32
C GLY A 39 -7.13 16.88 0.37
N ASP A 40 -7.86 16.05 -0.38
CA ASP A 40 -9.32 16.00 -0.42
C ASP A 40 -9.90 15.04 0.64
N TYR A 41 -9.04 14.32 1.39
CA TYR A 41 -9.40 13.30 2.37
C TYR A 41 -8.80 13.62 3.75
N PRO A 42 -9.26 14.68 4.44
CA PRO A 42 -8.68 15.12 5.72
C PRO A 42 -8.80 14.08 6.84
N GLU A 43 -9.64 13.07 6.67
CA GLU A 43 -9.77 11.93 7.59
C GLU A 43 -8.67 10.87 7.44
N LEU A 44 -7.87 10.91 6.37
CA LEU A 44 -6.74 10.03 6.12
C LEU A 44 -5.43 10.77 6.38
N GLU A 45 -4.73 10.41 7.43
CA GLU A 45 -3.45 10.99 7.80
C GLU A 45 -2.28 10.17 7.24
N TYR A 46 -1.39 10.83 6.48
CA TYR A 46 -0.20 10.17 5.93
C TYR A 46 1.02 10.43 6.79
N HIS A 47 1.67 9.37 7.23
CA HIS A 47 2.89 9.39 8.02
C HIS A 47 4.10 9.07 7.13
N LEU A 48 4.82 10.12 6.75
CA LEU A 48 6.03 9.98 5.94
C LEU A 48 7.16 9.35 6.77
N THR A 49 7.76 8.31 6.22
CA THR A 49 8.96 7.69 6.75
C THR A 49 10.13 7.88 5.79
N LEU A 50 11.35 7.73 6.28
CA LEU A 50 12.56 7.86 5.46
C LEU A 50 13.11 6.48 5.02
N GLN A 51 12.39 5.40 5.37
CA GLN A 51 12.79 4.04 5.03
C GLN A 51 11.57 3.10 5.16
N GLU A 52 11.43 2.16 4.26
CA GLU A 52 10.23 1.34 4.07
C GLU A 52 9.99 0.35 5.21
N SER A 53 11.05 -0.24 5.78
CA SER A 53 10.88 -1.09 6.97
C SER A 53 10.33 -0.31 8.15
N VAL A 54 10.69 0.97 8.28
CA VAL A 54 10.13 1.85 9.32
C VAL A 54 8.63 2.04 9.09
N ALA A 55 8.21 2.26 7.83
CA ALA A 55 6.80 2.36 7.49
C ALA A 55 6.01 1.11 7.87
N VAL A 56 6.54 -0.06 7.53
CA VAL A 56 5.93 -1.35 7.87
C VAL A 56 5.86 -1.55 9.38
N GLY A 57 6.96 -1.27 10.11
CA GLY A 57 7.00 -1.39 11.56
C GLY A 57 6.05 -0.43 12.29
N MET A 58 5.92 0.79 11.79
CA MET A 58 4.93 1.75 12.32
C MET A 58 3.50 1.24 12.06
N GLY A 59 3.21 0.79 10.84
CA GLY A 59 1.91 0.23 10.48
C GLY A 59 1.56 -1.00 11.32
N GLU A 60 2.51 -1.91 11.50
CA GLU A 60 2.33 -3.09 12.34
C GLU A 60 2.03 -2.72 13.80
N SER A 61 2.87 -1.88 14.39
CA SER A 61 2.70 -1.46 15.78
C SER A 61 1.37 -0.74 15.99
N TYR A 62 0.97 0.09 15.04
CA TYR A 62 -0.32 0.77 15.06
C TYR A 62 -1.47 -0.24 14.99
N ALA A 63 -1.46 -1.15 14.00
CA ALA A 63 -2.51 -2.15 13.82
C ALA A 63 -2.71 -3.03 15.06
N ARG A 64 -1.62 -3.43 15.70
CA ARG A 64 -1.64 -4.20 16.96
C ARG A 64 -2.24 -3.41 18.12
N SER A 65 -1.98 -2.10 18.16
CA SER A 65 -2.43 -1.25 19.27
C SER A 65 -3.93 -0.95 19.22
N ILE A 66 -4.51 -0.89 18.02
CA ILE A 66 -5.92 -0.53 17.83
C ILE A 66 -6.79 -1.71 17.34
N GLU A 67 -6.19 -2.89 17.17
CA GLU A 67 -6.86 -4.12 16.71
C GLU A 67 -7.62 -3.95 15.39
N THR A 68 -7.07 -3.13 14.46
CA THR A 68 -7.62 -2.93 13.12
C THR A 68 -6.50 -2.91 12.08
N ALA A 69 -6.86 -3.02 10.81
CA ALA A 69 -5.88 -3.02 9.73
C ALA A 69 -5.20 -1.64 9.57
N ALA A 70 -3.88 -1.64 9.45
CA ALA A 70 -3.12 -0.47 9.01
C ALA A 70 -2.88 -0.51 7.50
N CYS A 71 -2.76 0.66 6.89
CA CYS A 71 -2.34 0.81 5.50
C CYS A 71 -0.88 1.24 5.43
N VAL A 72 -0.10 0.54 4.62
CA VAL A 72 1.29 0.87 4.33
C VAL A 72 1.45 1.06 2.82
N MET A 73 2.14 2.12 2.41
CA MET A 73 2.36 2.45 1.00
C MET A 73 3.86 2.51 0.71
N LEU A 74 4.34 1.64 -0.18
CA LEU A 74 5.75 1.47 -0.51
C LEU A 74 6.00 1.69 -2.00
N HIS A 75 7.16 2.29 -2.32
CA HIS A 75 7.50 2.65 -3.68
C HIS A 75 8.13 1.49 -4.45
N VAL A 76 7.46 1.05 -5.51
CA VAL A 76 7.88 0.04 -6.48
C VAL A 76 8.53 -1.21 -5.86
N ASP A 77 9.34 -1.93 -6.63
CA ASP A 77 10.00 -3.17 -6.24
C ASP A 77 11.04 -2.99 -5.13
N SER A 78 11.90 -1.97 -5.25
CA SER A 78 12.96 -1.71 -4.28
C SER A 78 12.43 -1.31 -2.90
N GLY A 79 11.41 -0.46 -2.86
CA GLY A 79 10.75 -0.07 -1.61
C GLY A 79 9.97 -1.23 -1.01
N LEU A 80 9.25 -1.99 -1.83
CA LEU A 80 8.55 -3.18 -1.37
C LEU A 80 9.52 -4.22 -0.79
N ALA A 81 10.64 -4.47 -1.47
CA ALA A 81 11.68 -5.39 -0.99
C ALA A 81 12.27 -4.96 0.36
N ASN A 82 12.50 -3.66 0.56
CA ASN A 82 12.96 -3.12 1.85
C ASN A 82 11.94 -3.34 2.98
N GLY A 83 10.64 -3.39 2.67
CA GLY A 83 9.58 -3.65 3.63
C GLY A 83 9.43 -5.11 4.05
N ILE A 84 9.89 -6.06 3.23
CA ILE A 84 9.65 -7.51 3.41
C ILE A 84 10.09 -8.00 4.80
N CYS A 85 11.18 -7.49 5.34
CA CYS A 85 11.70 -7.90 6.65
C CYS A 85 10.62 -7.80 7.75
N LEU A 86 9.94 -6.66 7.85
CA LEU A 86 8.90 -6.46 8.86
C LEU A 86 7.52 -6.96 8.42
N MET A 87 7.29 -7.18 7.12
CA MET A 87 6.12 -7.93 6.65
C MET A 87 6.14 -9.38 7.15
N LEU A 88 7.33 -10.01 7.22
CA LEU A 88 7.51 -11.33 7.83
C LEU A 88 7.15 -11.33 9.32
N ASP A 89 7.53 -10.29 10.05
CA ASP A 89 7.18 -10.16 11.46
C ASP A 89 5.65 -10.03 11.64
N ALA A 90 5.03 -9.17 10.86
CA ALA A 90 3.58 -9.00 10.85
C ALA A 90 2.82 -10.29 10.48
N LEU A 91 3.35 -11.07 9.52
CA LEU A 91 2.77 -12.37 9.16
C LEU A 91 2.87 -13.35 10.33
N ASN A 92 4.02 -13.41 11.00
CA ASN A 92 4.26 -14.31 12.13
C ASN A 92 3.41 -13.96 13.35
N THR A 93 3.15 -12.67 13.56
CA THR A 93 2.32 -12.18 14.67
C THR A 93 0.83 -12.17 14.34
N GLY A 94 0.47 -12.37 13.07
CA GLY A 94 -0.92 -12.29 12.61
C GLY A 94 -1.48 -10.86 12.59
N THR A 95 -0.62 -9.85 12.54
CA THR A 95 -1.03 -8.44 12.53
C THR A 95 -1.70 -8.07 11.21
N PRO A 96 -2.93 -7.51 11.21
CA PRO A 96 -3.63 -7.17 9.99
C PRO A 96 -3.03 -5.91 9.34
N MET A 97 -2.57 -6.03 8.11
CA MET A 97 -2.08 -4.91 7.31
C MET A 97 -2.50 -5.02 5.85
N VAL A 98 -2.71 -3.89 5.22
CA VAL A 98 -2.81 -3.73 3.77
C VAL A 98 -1.57 -3.01 3.30
N VAL A 99 -0.73 -3.71 2.53
CA VAL A 99 0.46 -3.13 1.92
C VAL A 99 0.17 -2.86 0.46
N MET A 100 0.31 -1.62 0.05
CA MET A 100 0.15 -1.18 -1.33
C MET A 100 1.50 -0.81 -1.91
N SER A 101 1.74 -1.22 -3.14
CA SER A 101 2.89 -0.78 -3.92
C SER A 101 2.45 -0.61 -5.36
N ALA A 102 2.91 0.45 -6.02
CA ALA A 102 2.62 0.68 -7.41
C ALA A 102 3.82 0.27 -8.26
N ASN A 103 3.56 -0.49 -9.31
CA ASN A 103 4.57 -0.83 -10.29
C ASN A 103 4.86 0.38 -11.20
N TYR A 104 5.88 0.26 -12.04
CA TYR A 104 6.13 1.26 -13.09
C TYR A 104 4.94 1.35 -14.03
N ASP A 105 4.89 2.45 -14.81
CA ASP A 105 3.86 2.67 -15.82
C ASP A 105 3.70 1.43 -16.72
N ALA A 106 2.51 0.81 -16.69
CA ALA A 106 2.19 -0.39 -17.45
C ALA A 106 2.48 -0.26 -18.95
N ARG A 107 2.48 0.98 -19.51
CA ARG A 107 2.85 1.25 -20.89
C ARG A 107 4.35 1.13 -21.16
N LYS A 108 5.16 1.09 -20.12
CA LYS A 108 6.62 0.92 -20.15
C LYS A 108 7.06 -0.47 -19.69
N VAL A 109 6.09 -1.36 -19.47
CA VAL A 109 6.37 -2.74 -19.05
C VAL A 109 7.26 -3.41 -20.08
N ASN A 110 8.37 -3.94 -19.61
CA ASN A 110 9.22 -4.84 -20.37
C ASN A 110 9.44 -6.14 -19.59
N GLU A 111 9.98 -7.15 -20.25
CA GLU A 111 10.20 -8.49 -19.67
C GLU A 111 11.13 -8.51 -18.44
N THR A 112 11.72 -7.36 -18.07
CA THR A 112 12.65 -7.25 -16.93
C THR A 112 11.99 -6.67 -15.67
N MET A 113 10.70 -6.38 -15.72
CA MET A 113 10.00 -5.82 -14.55
C MET A 113 9.72 -6.91 -13.51
N THR A 114 9.88 -6.51 -12.24
CA THR A 114 9.56 -7.37 -11.11
C THR A 114 8.04 -7.54 -10.99
N ASP A 115 7.58 -8.79 -10.91
CA ASP A 115 6.21 -9.08 -10.48
C ASP A 115 6.12 -8.84 -8.97
N LEU A 116 5.46 -7.74 -8.58
CA LEU A 116 5.38 -7.33 -7.18
C LEU A 116 4.48 -8.27 -6.37
N ALA A 117 3.45 -8.83 -6.97
CA ALA A 117 2.57 -9.78 -6.29
C ALA A 117 3.29 -11.10 -6.00
N GLU A 118 4.11 -11.59 -6.94
CA GLU A 118 4.96 -12.77 -6.73
C GLU A 118 6.07 -12.51 -5.72
N LEU A 119 6.69 -11.32 -5.75
CA LEU A 119 7.75 -10.94 -4.82
C LEU A 119 7.33 -11.08 -3.35
N VAL A 120 6.10 -10.70 -3.03
CA VAL A 120 5.60 -10.71 -1.65
C VAL A 120 4.74 -11.93 -1.29
N ARG A 121 4.43 -12.79 -2.24
CA ARG A 121 3.61 -13.99 -2.02
C ARG A 121 4.04 -14.83 -0.82
N PRO A 122 5.35 -15.10 -0.58
CA PRO A 122 5.77 -15.91 0.57
C PRO A 122 5.66 -15.20 1.92
N VAL A 123 5.44 -13.88 1.93
CA VAL A 123 5.43 -13.05 3.15
C VAL A 123 4.07 -12.38 3.38
N THR A 124 3.04 -12.78 2.62
CA THR A 124 1.67 -12.24 2.74
C THR A 124 0.66 -13.38 2.79
N LYS A 125 -0.47 -13.12 3.39
CA LYS A 125 -1.63 -14.02 3.37
C LYS A 125 -2.25 -14.07 1.97
N TRP A 126 -2.20 -12.98 1.24
CA TRP A 126 -2.74 -12.82 -0.10
C TRP A 126 -2.04 -11.64 -0.79
N SER A 127 -1.79 -11.78 -2.09
CA SER A 127 -1.21 -10.74 -2.93
C SER A 127 -1.84 -10.74 -4.31
N VAL A 128 -2.05 -9.58 -4.88
CA VAL A 128 -2.64 -9.41 -6.21
C VAL A 128 -2.13 -8.16 -6.88
N GLU A 129 -1.99 -8.19 -8.18
CA GLU A 129 -1.86 -7.00 -9.03
C GLU A 129 -3.24 -6.63 -9.56
N LEU A 130 -3.61 -5.35 -9.41
CA LEU A 130 -4.86 -4.81 -9.95
C LEU A 130 -4.57 -4.20 -11.31
N ASP A 131 -5.15 -4.78 -12.36
CA ASP A 131 -5.07 -4.22 -13.71
C ASP A 131 -6.20 -3.20 -13.92
N LEU A 132 -5.88 -2.15 -14.71
CA LEU A 132 -6.81 -1.07 -15.05
C LEU A 132 -8.05 -1.54 -15.84
N ALA A 133 -7.98 -2.68 -16.48
CA ALA A 133 -9.03 -3.17 -17.37
C ALA A 133 -10.26 -3.71 -16.61
N ASP A 134 -10.11 -4.09 -15.36
CA ASP A 134 -11.14 -4.80 -14.59
C ASP A 134 -11.69 -3.99 -13.39
N SER A 135 -11.30 -2.75 -13.29
CA SER A 135 -11.74 -1.84 -12.22
C SER A 135 -13.06 -1.13 -12.49
#